data_23882604c6e32547ae14f30038eb9ae1
#
_entry.id   23882604c6e32547ae14f30038eb9ae1
#
_cell.length_a   1.000
_cell.length_b   1.000
_cell.length_c   1.000
_cell.angle_alpha   90.00
_cell.angle_beta   90.00
_cell.angle_gamma   90.00
#
_symmetry.space_group_name_H-M   'P 1'
#
loop_
_entity.id
_entity.type
_entity.pdbx_description
1 polymer ?
#
loop_
_entity_poly.entity_id
_entity_poly.type
_entity_poly.pdbx_seq_one_letter_code
_entity_poly.pdbx_strand_id
1 'polypeptide(L)'
;MRTLKLILSGWQSVGLVVFFMLFFNMEVSGKGKITKNAPVFTQFIYQGEDAIYQNNPLKPGEFYNPILQGCYPDPSITRKGNDYYLVCSSFAMFPGVPIFHSNDLVNWKQIGHVLDRTSQLKVEDCGISAGVYAPAIRYNPNNDTFYMITTQFSGGFGNMVVKTKNPENGWSDPIKLQFEGIDPSLFFD
;
A
#
# COMPACT_ATOMS: atom_id res chain seq x y z
N MET A 1 -9.84 26.61 -2.68
CA MET A 1 -9.68 26.41 -1.22
C MET A 1 -10.90 25.64 -0.73
N ARG A 2 -10.76 24.35 -0.43
CA ARG A 2 -11.85 23.54 0.13
C ARG A 2 -11.79 23.63 1.65
N THR A 3 -12.88 24.05 2.25
CA THR A 3 -13.01 24.21 3.70
C THR A 3 -13.28 22.84 4.31
N LEU A 4 -12.35 22.34 5.12
CA LEU A 4 -12.56 21.13 5.91
C LEU A 4 -13.53 21.48 7.05
N LYS A 5 -14.77 20.96 7.02
CA LYS A 5 -15.72 21.13 8.13
C LYS A 5 -15.44 20.06 9.19
N LEU A 6 -14.91 20.48 10.32
CA LEU A 6 -14.83 19.65 11.52
C LEU A 6 -16.20 19.67 12.20
N ILE A 7 -16.89 18.54 12.27
CA ILE A 7 -18.14 18.44 13.04
C ILE A 7 -17.78 17.92 14.43
N LEU A 8 -17.77 18.79 15.41
CA LEU A 8 -17.70 18.42 16.82
C LEU A 8 -19.12 18.31 17.35
N SER A 9 -19.58 17.12 17.65
CA SER A 9 -20.86 16.89 18.33
C SER A 9 -20.66 16.86 19.85
N GLY A 10 -21.04 17.93 20.52
CA GLY A 10 -21.29 17.96 21.96
C GLY A 10 -20.06 18.14 22.88
N TRP A 11 -20.32 18.71 24.03
CA TRP A 11 -19.35 19.05 25.08
C TRP A 11 -18.54 17.88 25.66
N GLN A 12 -18.95 16.66 25.45
CA GLN A 12 -18.21 15.47 25.89
C GLN A 12 -16.95 15.18 25.01
N SER A 13 -16.91 15.72 23.80
CA SER A 13 -15.79 15.52 22.88
C SER A 13 -14.56 16.35 23.24
N VAL A 14 -14.74 17.49 23.90
CA VAL A 14 -13.65 18.41 24.30
C VAL A 14 -12.77 17.78 25.38
N GLY A 15 -13.37 17.09 26.36
CA GLY A 15 -12.64 16.39 27.42
C GLY A 15 -11.81 15.21 26.90
N LEU A 16 -12.34 14.49 25.91
CA LEU A 16 -11.65 13.35 25.30
C LEU A 16 -10.48 13.79 24.42
N VAL A 17 -10.64 14.89 23.70
CA VAL A 17 -9.58 15.46 22.83
C VAL A 17 -8.39 15.95 23.68
N VAL A 18 -8.66 16.60 24.83
CA VAL A 18 -7.61 17.08 25.76
C VAL A 18 -6.91 15.88 26.42
N PHE A 19 -7.63 14.82 26.78
CA PHE A 19 -7.06 13.61 27.37
C PHE A 19 -6.18 12.83 26.36
N PHE A 20 -6.59 12.75 25.09
CA PHE A 20 -5.77 12.14 24.04
C PHE A 20 -4.52 12.96 23.70
N MET A 21 -4.59 14.27 23.73
CA MET A 21 -3.40 15.13 23.53
C MET A 21 -2.33 14.95 24.61
N LEU A 22 -2.71 14.56 25.83
CA LEU A 22 -1.76 14.32 26.92
C LEU A 22 -1.03 12.95 26.80
N PHE A 23 -1.61 11.97 26.10
CA PHE A 23 -1.00 10.66 25.93
C PHE A 23 -0.18 10.50 24.63
N PHE A 24 -0.32 11.41 23.67
CA PHE A 24 0.41 11.33 22.38
C PHE A 24 1.72 12.14 22.35
N ASN A 25 2.33 12.40 23.51
CA ASN A 25 3.76 12.73 23.57
C ASN A 25 4.62 11.46 23.44
N MET A 26 4.22 10.49 22.63
CA MET A 26 5.15 9.47 22.16
C MET A 26 6.09 10.13 21.15
N GLU A 27 7.34 10.29 21.55
CA GLU A 27 8.43 10.69 20.67
C GLU A 27 8.45 9.78 19.43
N VAL A 28 7.90 10.26 18.33
CA VAL A 28 8.24 9.73 17.02
C VAL A 28 9.69 10.15 16.79
N SER A 29 10.62 9.25 17.04
CA SER A 29 12.05 9.42 16.80
C SER A 29 12.33 9.47 15.30
N GLY A 30 11.81 10.49 14.66
CA GLY A 30 12.23 10.95 13.35
C GLY A 30 13.03 12.24 13.55
N LYS A 31 14.17 12.37 12.92
CA LYS A 31 15.09 13.53 13.01
C LYS A 31 14.51 14.87 12.50
N GLY A 32 13.20 15.07 12.56
CA GLY A 32 12.53 16.33 12.27
C GLY A 32 12.12 17.03 13.58
N LYS A 33 12.59 18.24 13.83
CA LYS A 33 12.05 19.09 14.89
C LYS A 33 10.58 19.35 14.58
N ILE A 34 9.67 18.74 15.35
CA ILE A 34 8.27 19.15 15.33
C ILE A 34 8.22 20.59 15.85
N THR A 35 7.87 21.54 14.98
CA THR A 35 7.70 22.93 15.39
C THR A 35 6.44 23.01 16.25
N LYS A 36 6.47 23.82 17.32
CA LYS A 36 5.34 24.00 18.25
C LYS A 36 4.01 24.44 17.59
N ASN A 37 4.03 24.80 16.32
CA ASN A 37 2.89 25.29 15.55
C ASN A 37 2.49 24.33 14.40
N ALA A 38 2.98 23.09 14.39
CA ALA A 38 2.53 22.12 13.41
C ALA A 38 1.08 21.71 13.70
N PRO A 39 0.18 21.68 12.70
CA PRO A 39 -1.17 21.18 12.89
C PRO A 39 -1.12 19.69 13.25
N VAL A 40 -1.85 19.32 14.31
CA VAL A 40 -1.98 17.94 14.75
C VAL A 40 -3.38 17.47 14.40
N PHE A 41 -3.48 16.43 13.57
CA PHE A 41 -4.75 15.79 13.23
C PHE A 41 -4.90 14.55 14.11
N THR A 42 -5.97 14.49 14.89
CA THR A 42 -6.26 13.34 15.77
C THR A 42 -7.17 12.32 15.12
N GLN A 43 -7.86 12.72 14.06
CA GLN A 43 -8.78 11.84 13.33
C GLN A 43 -8.96 12.32 11.90
N PHE A 44 -9.05 11.35 10.97
CA PHE A 44 -9.53 11.53 9.61
C PHE A 44 -10.73 10.61 9.40
N ILE A 45 -11.89 11.17 9.01
CA ILE A 45 -13.07 10.39 8.68
C ILE A 45 -13.46 10.74 7.23
N TYR A 46 -13.59 9.71 6.41
CA TYR A 46 -14.16 9.80 5.08
C TYR A 46 -15.43 8.95 5.00
N GLN A 47 -16.55 9.56 4.65
CA GLN A 47 -17.87 8.91 4.65
C GLN A 47 -18.35 8.52 3.24
N GLY A 48 -17.56 8.81 2.20
CA GLY A 48 -17.92 8.46 0.82
C GLY A 48 -19.05 9.32 0.25
N GLU A 49 -19.30 10.50 0.81
CA GLU A 49 -20.40 11.41 0.41
C GLU A 49 -19.99 12.44 -0.66
N ASP A 50 -19.01 12.10 -1.49
CA ASP A 50 -18.60 13.00 -2.58
C ASP A 50 -19.68 13.11 -3.64
N ALA A 51 -19.83 14.32 -4.19
CA ALA A 51 -20.85 14.63 -5.20
C ALA A 51 -20.80 13.70 -6.42
N ILE A 52 -19.63 13.16 -6.75
CA ILE A 52 -19.47 12.20 -7.86
C ILE A 52 -20.28 10.92 -7.65
N TYR A 53 -20.34 10.41 -6.43
CA TYR A 53 -21.12 9.21 -6.09
C TYR A 53 -22.60 9.51 -5.98
N GLN A 54 -22.97 10.70 -5.44
CA GLN A 54 -24.36 11.15 -5.35
C GLN A 54 -24.99 11.41 -6.70
N ASN A 55 -24.22 12.01 -7.64
CA ASN A 55 -24.70 12.35 -8.97
C ASN A 55 -24.68 11.19 -9.97
N ASN A 56 -23.95 10.11 -9.65
CA ASN A 56 -23.82 8.94 -10.51
C ASN A 56 -24.05 7.66 -9.71
N PRO A 57 -25.28 7.41 -9.22
CA PRO A 57 -25.57 6.21 -8.45
C PRO A 57 -25.43 4.97 -9.34
N LEU A 58 -24.78 3.94 -8.82
CA LEU A 58 -24.61 2.67 -9.53
C LEU A 58 -25.93 1.89 -9.61
N LYS A 59 -26.17 1.27 -10.77
CA LYS A 59 -27.20 0.27 -10.95
C LYS A 59 -26.67 -1.13 -10.57
N PRO A 60 -27.54 -2.11 -10.35
CA PRO A 60 -27.12 -3.50 -10.15
C PRO A 60 -26.20 -3.99 -11.27
N GLY A 61 -25.05 -4.52 -10.94
CA GLY A 61 -24.05 -5.01 -11.89
C GLY A 61 -23.08 -3.96 -12.43
N GLU A 62 -23.18 -2.70 -12.02
CA GLU A 62 -22.24 -1.64 -12.35
C GLU A 62 -21.21 -1.44 -11.23
N PHE A 63 -20.06 -0.89 -11.58
CA PHE A 63 -19.03 -0.46 -10.64
C PHE A 63 -18.33 0.80 -11.14
N TYR A 64 -17.75 1.56 -10.22
CA TYR A 64 -16.96 2.74 -10.58
C TYR A 64 -15.58 2.36 -11.12
N ASN A 65 -15.11 3.13 -12.09
CA ASN A 65 -13.76 3.02 -12.61
C ASN A 65 -13.01 4.34 -12.36
N PRO A 66 -11.78 4.33 -11.80
CA PRO A 66 -11.01 3.13 -11.47
C PRO A 66 -11.55 2.39 -10.24
N ILE A 67 -11.45 1.06 -10.24
CA ILE A 67 -11.86 0.20 -9.12
C ILE A 67 -11.01 0.40 -7.86
N LEU A 68 -9.76 0.83 -8.02
CA LEU A 68 -8.86 1.30 -6.96
C LEU A 68 -8.52 2.76 -7.24
N GLN A 69 -9.02 3.66 -6.40
CA GLN A 69 -8.74 5.08 -6.50
C GLN A 69 -7.43 5.41 -5.77
N GLY A 70 -6.54 6.14 -6.45
CA GLY A 70 -5.25 6.53 -5.90
C GLY A 70 -4.10 6.34 -6.88
N CYS A 71 -2.88 6.27 -6.35
CA CYS A 71 -1.66 6.03 -7.13
C CYS A 71 -1.27 4.56 -6.99
N TYR A 72 -1.75 3.72 -7.90
CA TYR A 72 -1.47 2.28 -7.95
C TYR A 72 -0.98 1.90 -9.35
N PRO A 73 0.22 2.37 -9.77
CA PRO A 73 0.76 2.11 -11.09
C PRO A 73 1.29 0.69 -11.23
N ASP A 74 1.42 0.24 -12.47
CA ASP A 74 2.01 -1.03 -12.86
C ASP A 74 1.37 -2.24 -12.14
N PRO A 75 0.04 -2.39 -12.19
CA PRO A 75 -0.63 -3.45 -11.46
C PRO A 75 -0.29 -4.83 -12.03
N SER A 76 0.00 -5.77 -11.14
CA SER A 76 0.13 -7.19 -11.48
C SER A 76 -0.81 -8.01 -10.62
N ILE A 77 -1.47 -8.99 -11.24
CA ILE A 77 -2.48 -9.82 -10.60
C ILE A 77 -2.13 -11.31 -10.71
N THR A 78 -2.49 -12.05 -9.68
CA THR A 78 -2.46 -13.53 -9.69
C THR A 78 -3.71 -14.09 -9.01
N ARG A 79 -3.98 -15.39 -9.23
CA ARG A 79 -5.15 -16.08 -8.69
C ARG A 79 -4.74 -17.38 -8.00
N LYS A 80 -5.36 -17.65 -6.84
CA LYS A 80 -5.36 -18.97 -6.19
C LYS A 80 -6.79 -19.35 -5.81
N GLY A 81 -7.35 -20.37 -6.45
CA GLY A 81 -8.75 -20.73 -6.22
C GLY A 81 -9.71 -19.59 -6.60
N ASN A 82 -10.45 -19.07 -5.64
CA ASN A 82 -11.36 -17.93 -5.82
C ASN A 82 -10.78 -16.60 -5.32
N ASP A 83 -9.52 -16.61 -4.90
CA ASP A 83 -8.84 -15.45 -4.35
C ASP A 83 -7.95 -14.81 -5.42
N TYR A 84 -8.10 -13.51 -5.59
CA TYR A 84 -7.27 -12.70 -6.46
C TYR A 84 -6.38 -11.81 -5.61
N TYR A 85 -5.12 -11.70 -5.99
CA TYR A 85 -4.13 -10.85 -5.33
C TYR A 85 -3.53 -9.90 -6.35
N LEU A 86 -3.46 -8.61 -5.98
CA LEU A 86 -2.96 -7.54 -6.84
C LEU A 86 -1.87 -6.79 -6.10
N VAL A 87 -0.79 -6.48 -6.80
CA VAL A 87 0.34 -5.66 -6.33
C VAL A 87 0.59 -4.51 -7.28
N CYS A 88 1.17 -3.42 -6.78
CA CYS A 88 1.50 -2.23 -7.56
C CYS A 88 2.88 -1.69 -7.21
N SER A 89 3.47 -0.90 -8.11
CA SER A 89 4.69 -0.12 -7.84
C SER A 89 4.50 0.80 -6.64
N SER A 90 5.58 0.99 -5.87
CA SER A 90 5.56 1.88 -4.71
C SER A 90 6.68 2.92 -4.71
N PHE A 91 7.57 2.90 -5.70
CA PHE A 91 8.69 3.82 -5.79
C PHE A 91 9.46 3.95 -4.47
N ALA A 92 9.70 5.17 -3.98
CA ALA A 92 10.40 5.43 -2.73
C ALA A 92 9.50 5.36 -1.47
N MET A 93 8.27 4.85 -1.58
CA MET A 93 7.38 4.69 -0.42
C MET A 93 7.74 3.45 0.40
N PHE A 94 7.72 3.62 1.72
CA PHE A 94 7.86 2.52 2.69
C PHE A 94 6.66 2.50 3.65
N PRO A 95 6.03 1.33 3.91
CA PRO A 95 6.30 0.01 3.34
C PRO A 95 6.05 -0.03 1.83
N GLY A 96 6.78 -0.90 1.11
CA GLY A 96 6.73 -0.99 -0.34
C GLY A 96 5.84 -2.11 -0.86
N VAL A 97 5.38 -1.94 -2.10
CA VAL A 97 4.53 -2.90 -2.83
C VAL A 97 3.25 -3.22 -2.05
N PRO A 98 2.26 -2.33 -2.09
CA PRO A 98 0.94 -2.62 -1.51
C PRO A 98 0.35 -3.87 -2.16
N ILE A 99 -0.27 -4.73 -1.34
CA ILE A 99 -0.93 -5.93 -1.79
C ILE A 99 -2.41 -5.89 -1.40
N PHE A 100 -3.24 -6.24 -2.36
CA PHE A 100 -4.70 -6.25 -2.23
C PHE A 100 -5.24 -7.64 -2.51
N HIS A 101 -6.36 -7.96 -1.87
CA HIS A 101 -7.13 -9.18 -2.05
C HIS A 101 -8.54 -8.87 -2.52
N SER A 102 -9.06 -9.71 -3.41
CA SER A 102 -10.45 -9.67 -3.89
C SER A 102 -10.94 -11.07 -4.24
N ASN A 103 -12.26 -11.29 -4.17
CA ASN A 103 -12.92 -12.49 -4.69
C ASN A 103 -13.71 -12.24 -5.98
N ASP A 104 -13.85 -10.97 -6.42
CA ASP A 104 -14.71 -10.59 -7.53
C ASP A 104 -14.06 -9.62 -8.53
N LEU A 105 -12.78 -9.23 -8.31
CA LEU A 105 -12.02 -8.28 -9.14
C LEU A 105 -12.52 -6.83 -9.09
N VAL A 106 -13.57 -6.55 -8.34
CA VAL A 106 -14.18 -5.21 -8.18
C VAL A 106 -13.93 -4.68 -6.78
N ASN A 107 -14.23 -5.49 -5.77
CA ASN A 107 -14.07 -5.12 -4.37
C ASN A 107 -12.71 -5.57 -3.86
N TRP A 108 -11.80 -4.62 -3.69
CA TRP A 108 -10.43 -4.87 -3.27
C TRP A 108 -10.20 -4.37 -1.85
N LYS A 109 -9.57 -5.20 -1.03
CA LYS A 109 -9.11 -4.86 0.31
C LYS A 109 -7.60 -4.91 0.35
N GLN A 110 -6.95 -3.82 0.76
CA GLN A 110 -5.52 -3.87 1.05
C GLN A 110 -5.29 -4.76 2.28
N ILE A 111 -4.45 -5.77 2.11
CA ILE A 111 -4.13 -6.75 3.15
C ILE A 111 -2.74 -6.54 3.76
N GLY A 112 -1.96 -5.62 3.22
CA GLY A 112 -0.64 -5.27 3.72
C GLY A 112 0.29 -4.78 2.62
N HIS A 113 1.58 -5.07 2.82
CA HIS A 113 2.64 -4.76 1.87
C HIS A 113 3.56 -5.98 1.73
N VAL A 114 4.11 -6.17 0.54
CA VAL A 114 5.04 -7.28 0.26
C VAL A 114 6.41 -7.00 0.85
N LEU A 115 6.86 -5.74 0.81
CA LEU A 115 8.16 -5.29 1.30
C LEU A 115 7.94 -4.36 2.50
N ASP A 116 7.88 -4.95 3.69
CA ASP A 116 7.49 -4.26 4.93
C ASP A 116 8.63 -4.12 5.95
N ARG A 117 9.83 -4.61 5.62
CA ARG A 117 11.00 -4.58 6.50
C ARG A 117 12.21 -3.95 5.83
N THR A 118 13.07 -3.33 6.62
CA THR A 118 14.33 -2.73 6.13
C THR A 118 15.32 -3.75 5.55
N SER A 119 15.18 -5.04 5.90
CA SER A 119 15.92 -6.14 5.25
C SER A 119 15.46 -6.41 3.82
N GLN A 120 14.23 -6.01 3.47
CA GLN A 120 13.64 -6.22 2.15
C GLN A 120 13.74 -4.99 1.25
N LEU A 121 13.68 -3.79 1.82
CA LEU A 121 13.59 -2.53 1.08
C LEU A 121 14.34 -1.42 1.79
N LYS A 122 15.22 -0.73 1.04
CA LYS A 122 15.95 0.45 1.49
C LYS A 122 15.63 1.61 0.55
N VAL A 123 15.02 2.65 1.06
CA VAL A 123 14.55 3.81 0.29
C VAL A 123 15.05 5.16 0.84
N GLU A 124 15.88 5.15 1.89
CA GLU A 124 16.31 6.36 2.59
C GLU A 124 16.98 7.37 1.70
N ASP A 125 17.72 6.91 0.69
CA ASP A 125 18.46 7.75 -0.26
C ASP A 125 17.83 7.76 -1.66
N CYS A 126 16.58 7.27 -1.79
CA CYS A 126 15.88 7.25 -3.07
C CYS A 126 15.23 8.60 -3.38
N GLY A 127 15.38 9.06 -4.62
CA GLY A 127 14.51 10.12 -5.15
C GLY A 127 13.05 9.64 -5.25
N ILE A 128 12.10 10.57 -5.26
CA ILE A 128 10.64 10.28 -5.22
C ILE A 128 10.21 9.24 -6.28
N SER A 129 10.79 9.32 -7.48
CA SER A 129 10.46 8.41 -8.60
C SER A 129 11.42 7.23 -8.73
N ALA A 130 12.34 7.05 -7.78
CA ALA A 130 13.23 5.89 -7.70
C ALA A 130 12.65 4.83 -6.73
N GLY A 131 13.37 3.73 -6.51
CA GLY A 131 12.95 2.69 -5.58
C GLY A 131 12.34 1.49 -6.28
N VAL A 132 11.11 1.10 -5.95
CA VAL A 132 10.49 -0.16 -6.42
C VAL A 132 9.63 0.06 -7.65
N TYR A 133 9.99 -0.63 -8.75
CA TYR A 133 9.30 -0.57 -10.04
C TYR A 133 8.53 -1.87 -10.30
N ALA A 134 7.48 -1.77 -11.09
CA ALA A 134 6.65 -2.80 -11.70
C ALA A 134 6.78 -4.22 -11.08
N PRO A 135 6.19 -4.47 -9.90
CA PRO A 135 6.21 -5.79 -9.31
C PRO A 135 5.35 -6.75 -10.13
N ALA A 136 5.83 -7.97 -10.34
CA ALA A 136 5.04 -9.04 -10.93
C ALA A 136 4.80 -10.16 -9.92
N ILE A 137 3.53 -10.40 -9.59
CA ILE A 137 3.12 -11.47 -8.69
C ILE A 137 2.64 -12.70 -9.47
N ARG A 138 3.05 -13.90 -9.04
CA ARG A 138 2.58 -15.18 -9.60
C ARG A 138 2.40 -16.20 -8.49
N TYR A 139 1.35 -16.98 -8.60
CA TYR A 139 1.13 -18.18 -7.78
C TYR A 139 1.59 -19.41 -8.54
N ASN A 140 2.40 -20.23 -7.91
CA ASN A 140 2.82 -21.53 -8.45
C ASN A 140 2.05 -22.66 -7.76
N PRO A 141 1.12 -23.33 -8.46
CA PRO A 141 0.32 -24.40 -7.88
C PRO A 141 1.13 -25.67 -7.55
N ASN A 142 2.27 -25.90 -8.22
CA ASN A 142 3.08 -27.11 -8.02
C ASN A 142 3.69 -27.16 -6.61
N ASN A 143 3.93 -26.01 -5.99
CA ASN A 143 4.53 -25.93 -4.65
C ASN A 143 3.73 -25.06 -3.67
N ASP A 144 2.52 -24.67 -4.05
CA ASP A 144 1.63 -23.84 -3.26
C ASP A 144 2.30 -22.55 -2.73
N THR A 145 2.96 -21.82 -3.62
CA THR A 145 3.77 -20.67 -3.22
C THR A 145 3.51 -19.47 -4.13
N PHE A 146 3.33 -18.30 -3.53
CA PHE A 146 3.33 -17.02 -4.21
C PHE A 146 4.76 -16.50 -4.35
N TYR A 147 5.06 -15.95 -5.50
CA TYR A 147 6.32 -15.29 -5.81
C TYR A 147 6.00 -13.87 -6.28
N MET A 148 6.77 -12.90 -5.83
CA MET A 148 6.77 -11.55 -6.35
C MET A 148 8.18 -11.19 -6.75
N ILE A 149 8.34 -10.76 -8.00
CA ILE A 149 9.60 -10.26 -8.57
C ILE A 149 9.45 -8.78 -8.85
N THR A 150 10.49 -8.01 -8.63
CA THR A 150 10.51 -6.56 -8.90
C THR A 150 11.94 -6.07 -9.07
N THR A 151 12.09 -4.83 -9.55
CA THR A 151 13.37 -4.12 -9.57
C THR A 151 13.36 -3.05 -8.48
N GLN A 152 14.35 -3.07 -7.60
CA GLN A 152 14.70 -1.90 -6.80
C GLN A 152 15.79 -1.11 -7.54
N PHE A 153 15.41 -0.04 -8.20
CA PHE A 153 16.28 0.76 -9.08
C PHE A 153 17.37 1.53 -8.32
N SER A 154 17.12 1.91 -7.09
CA SER A 154 18.10 2.50 -6.18
C SER A 154 18.09 1.78 -4.85
N GLY A 155 19.14 1.93 -4.03
CA GLY A 155 19.27 1.23 -2.75
C GLY A 155 19.94 -0.15 -2.83
N GLY A 156 20.41 -0.59 -4.01
CA GLY A 156 21.39 -1.68 -4.15
C GLY A 156 20.87 -3.10 -4.34
N PHE A 157 19.54 -3.35 -4.38
CA PHE A 157 19.04 -4.71 -4.62
C PHE A 157 19.00 -5.08 -6.11
N GLY A 158 18.66 -4.15 -7.02
CA GLY A 158 18.41 -4.49 -8.42
C GLY A 158 17.18 -5.40 -8.56
N ASN A 159 17.25 -6.37 -9.47
CA ASN A 159 16.19 -7.38 -9.61
C ASN A 159 16.21 -8.35 -8.43
N MET A 160 15.05 -8.58 -7.82
CA MET A 160 14.91 -9.44 -6.66
C MET A 160 13.57 -10.18 -6.65
N VAL A 161 13.55 -11.33 -5.99
CA VAL A 161 12.35 -12.13 -5.78
C VAL A 161 12.13 -12.38 -4.29
N VAL A 162 10.88 -12.27 -3.85
CA VAL A 162 10.40 -12.69 -2.53
C VAL A 162 9.28 -13.71 -2.70
N LYS A 163 9.04 -14.53 -1.67
CA LYS A 163 8.03 -15.59 -1.73
C LYS A 163 7.29 -15.75 -0.42
N THR A 164 6.07 -16.28 -0.48
CA THR A 164 5.27 -16.66 0.68
C THR A 164 4.27 -17.76 0.31
N LYS A 165 3.82 -18.52 1.30
CA LYS A 165 2.64 -19.41 1.16
C LYS A 165 1.33 -18.71 1.52
N ASN A 166 1.41 -17.64 2.30
CA ASN A 166 0.25 -16.84 2.70
C ASN A 166 0.55 -15.35 2.56
N PRO A 167 -0.04 -14.68 1.55
CA PRO A 167 0.20 -13.26 1.29
C PRO A 167 -0.14 -12.31 2.46
N GLU A 168 -1.00 -12.72 3.40
CA GLU A 168 -1.39 -11.94 4.57
C GLU A 168 -0.38 -12.02 5.72
N ASN A 169 0.47 -13.06 5.75
CA ASN A 169 1.37 -13.34 6.87
C ASN A 169 2.84 -12.98 6.62
N GLY A 170 3.07 -12.05 5.70
CA GLY A 170 4.41 -11.58 5.37
C GLY A 170 5.12 -12.41 4.31
N TRP A 171 6.25 -11.89 3.86
CA TRP A 171 7.03 -12.39 2.73
C TRP A 171 8.47 -12.67 3.16
N SER A 172 9.16 -13.53 2.44
CA SER A 172 10.57 -13.86 2.70
C SER A 172 11.47 -12.64 2.53
N ASP A 173 12.69 -12.73 3.04
CA ASP A 173 13.74 -11.81 2.62
C ASP A 173 14.04 -11.98 1.12
N PRO A 174 14.53 -10.91 0.44
CA PRO A 174 14.72 -10.93 -0.97
C PRO A 174 15.90 -11.80 -1.39
N ILE A 175 15.71 -12.50 -2.50
CA ILE A 175 16.79 -13.20 -3.22
C ILE A 175 17.16 -12.30 -4.39
N LYS A 176 18.38 -11.78 -4.39
CA LYS A 176 18.91 -10.96 -5.47
C LYS A 176 19.16 -11.82 -6.70
N LEU A 177 18.73 -11.32 -7.86
CA LEU A 177 18.90 -11.97 -9.14
C LEU A 177 20.06 -11.33 -9.93
N GLN A 178 20.80 -12.16 -10.66
CA GLN A 178 22.03 -11.77 -11.35
C GLN A 178 21.77 -11.44 -12.83
N PHE A 179 20.79 -10.55 -13.08
CA PHE A 179 20.53 -10.01 -14.42
C PHE A 179 20.18 -8.53 -14.34
N GLU A 180 20.41 -7.82 -15.42
CA GLU A 180 20.13 -6.40 -15.58
C GLU A 180 18.76 -6.16 -16.22
N GLY A 181 18.30 -4.90 -16.18
CA GLY A 181 17.02 -4.47 -16.72
C GLY A 181 16.02 -4.15 -15.63
N ILE A 182 14.84 -3.74 -16.05
CA ILE A 182 13.70 -3.39 -15.18
C ILE A 182 12.47 -4.17 -15.63
N ASP A 183 11.41 -4.11 -14.81
CA ASP A 183 10.09 -4.69 -15.09
C ASP A 183 10.12 -6.21 -15.35
N PRO A 184 10.74 -6.98 -14.45
CA PRO A 184 10.84 -8.43 -14.62
C PRO A 184 9.48 -9.09 -14.44
N SER A 185 9.31 -10.26 -15.06
CA SER A 185 8.14 -11.10 -14.83
C SER A 185 8.52 -12.56 -14.57
N LEU A 186 7.58 -13.35 -14.03
CA LEU A 186 7.74 -14.76 -13.73
C LEU A 186 6.83 -15.60 -14.62
N PHE A 187 7.36 -16.71 -15.10
CA PHE A 187 6.63 -17.77 -15.75
C PHE A 187 7.01 -19.10 -15.09
N PHE A 188 6.04 -19.99 -14.91
CA PHE A 188 6.25 -21.36 -14.44
C PHE A 188 5.71 -22.31 -15.51
N ASP A 189 6.55 -23.22 -15.97
CA ASP A 189 6.24 -24.31 -16.88
C ASP A 189 5.96 -25.63 -16.15
#